data_ed61dd7278c175e7f8b45e3eb2cdf5dd
#
_entry.id   ed61dd7278c175e7f8b45e3eb2cdf5dd
#
_cell.length_a   1.000
_cell.length_b   1.000
_cell.length_c   1.000
_cell.angle_alpha   90.00
_cell.angle_beta   90.00
_cell.angle_gamma   90.00
#
_symmetry.space_group_name_H-M   'P 1'
#
loop_
_entity.id
_entity.type
_entity.pdbx_description
1 polymer ?
#
loop_
_entity_poly.entity_id
_entity_poly.type
_entity_poly.pdbx_seq_one_letter_code
_entity_poly.pdbx_strand_id
1 'polypeptide(L)'
;MSSYKMNSEEAKIRKDLLSSFNIDPQNIPQHIAIIMDGNGRWAENRGENRIFGHLNGVESVRSAVETAVQSGVRYLTLYAFSTENWNRPKEEVAALMDLLVSTLVQEMDDLNKKGVR
;
A
#
# COMPACT_ATOMS: atom_id res chain seq x y z
N MET A 1 -13.87 -2.83 14.01
CA MET A 1 -14.25 -1.52 13.47
C MET A 1 -13.36 -0.44 14.07
N SER A 2 -12.84 0.44 13.24
CA SER A 2 -12.01 1.53 13.74
C SER A 2 -12.87 2.57 14.46
N SER A 3 -12.42 3.01 15.64
CA SER A 3 -13.05 4.10 16.38
C SER A 3 -12.55 5.48 15.93
N TYR A 4 -11.69 5.51 14.94
CA TYR A 4 -11.11 6.74 14.41
C TYR A 4 -12.18 7.63 13.79
N LYS A 5 -12.20 8.89 14.20
CA LYS A 5 -13.09 9.90 13.64
C LYS A 5 -12.26 10.92 12.86
N MET A 6 -12.69 11.20 11.63
CA MET A 6 -12.09 12.24 10.82
C MET A 6 -12.31 13.62 11.42
N ASN A 7 -11.28 14.47 11.40
CA ASN A 7 -11.44 15.89 11.65
C ASN A 7 -11.99 16.60 10.38
N SER A 8 -12.29 17.88 10.49
CA SER A 8 -12.87 18.65 9.40
C SER A 8 -11.92 18.80 8.20
N GLU A 9 -10.63 18.85 8.44
CA GLU A 9 -9.63 18.93 7.36
C GLU A 9 -9.55 17.63 6.58
N GLU A 10 -9.52 16.50 7.27
CA GLU A 10 -9.52 15.18 6.64
C GLU A 10 -10.80 14.94 5.83
N ALA A 11 -11.95 15.37 6.34
CA ALA A 11 -13.23 15.28 5.63
C ALA A 11 -13.22 16.10 4.34
N LYS A 12 -12.60 17.29 4.36
CA LYS A 12 -12.44 18.12 3.18
C LYS A 12 -11.53 17.46 2.14
N ILE A 13 -10.41 16.91 2.57
CA ILE A 13 -9.48 16.20 1.69
C ILE A 13 -10.21 15.05 0.99
N ARG A 14 -10.98 14.26 1.74
CA ARG A 14 -11.76 13.16 1.18
C ARG A 14 -12.77 13.65 0.14
N LYS A 15 -13.52 14.69 0.47
CA LYS A 15 -14.50 15.27 -0.44
C LYS A 15 -13.86 15.75 -1.73
N ASP A 16 -12.75 16.48 -1.63
CA ASP A 16 -12.03 17.01 -2.79
C ASP A 16 -11.47 15.89 -3.65
N LEU A 17 -10.90 14.85 -3.03
CA LEU A 17 -10.36 13.69 -3.74
C LEU A 17 -11.45 12.97 -4.54
N LEU A 18 -12.57 12.66 -3.90
CA LEU A 18 -13.66 11.94 -4.53
C LEU A 18 -14.27 12.75 -5.67
N SER A 19 -14.45 14.05 -5.47
CA SER A 19 -14.94 14.96 -6.52
C SER A 19 -14.02 15.03 -7.72
N SER A 20 -12.71 15.10 -7.48
CA SER A 20 -11.70 15.20 -8.56
C SER A 20 -11.72 13.99 -9.49
N PHE A 21 -12.07 12.83 -8.98
CA PHE A 21 -12.12 11.58 -9.76
C PHE A 21 -13.54 11.14 -10.11
N ASN A 22 -14.55 11.97 -9.87
CA ASN A 22 -15.97 11.63 -10.10
C ASN A 22 -16.38 10.34 -9.38
N ILE A 23 -15.92 10.16 -8.16
CA ILE A 23 -16.26 9.00 -7.34
C ILE A 23 -17.44 9.33 -6.46
N ASP A 24 -18.48 8.48 -6.51
CA ASP A 24 -19.66 8.61 -5.65
C ASP A 24 -19.30 8.21 -4.22
N PRO A 25 -19.42 9.13 -3.24
CA PRO A 25 -19.13 8.81 -1.83
C PRO A 25 -19.97 7.69 -1.24
N GLN A 26 -21.14 7.42 -1.85
CA GLN A 26 -22.04 6.36 -1.39
C GLN A 26 -21.65 4.98 -1.91
N ASN A 27 -20.75 4.92 -2.88
CA ASN A 27 -20.35 3.69 -3.56
C ASN A 27 -18.86 3.39 -3.38
N ILE A 28 -18.27 3.77 -2.25
CA ILE A 28 -16.89 3.43 -1.95
C ILE A 28 -16.81 1.95 -1.52
N PRO A 29 -15.92 1.14 -2.13
CA PRO A 29 -15.73 -0.23 -1.68
C PRO A 29 -15.31 -0.28 -0.23
N GLN A 30 -15.81 -1.24 0.52
CA GLN A 30 -15.37 -1.44 1.90
C GLN A 30 -14.01 -2.10 1.99
N HIS A 31 -13.69 -2.96 1.04
CA HIS A 31 -12.46 -3.73 1.03
C HIS A 31 -11.86 -3.75 -0.37
N ILE A 32 -10.61 -3.39 -0.45
CA ILE A 32 -9.81 -3.47 -1.69
C ILE A 32 -8.64 -4.42 -1.44
N ALA A 33 -8.41 -5.32 -2.37
CA ALA A 33 -7.25 -6.20 -2.36
C ALA A 33 -6.37 -5.90 -3.56
N ILE A 34 -5.09 -5.76 -3.34
CA ILE A 34 -4.11 -5.44 -4.39
C ILE A 34 -3.04 -6.52 -4.43
N ILE A 35 -2.83 -7.08 -5.61
CA ILE A 35 -1.73 -8.00 -5.86
C ILE A 35 -0.53 -7.18 -6.30
N MET A 36 0.54 -7.28 -5.53
CA MET A 36 1.77 -6.55 -5.80
C MET A 36 2.71 -7.45 -6.62
N ASP A 37 2.83 -7.14 -7.91
CA ASP A 37 3.65 -7.93 -8.83
C ASP A 37 4.30 -7.02 -9.87
N GLY A 38 5.35 -7.53 -10.50
CA GLY A 38 6.02 -6.84 -11.59
C GLY A 38 7.09 -5.85 -11.20
N ASN A 39 7.34 -5.60 -9.92
CA ASN A 39 8.35 -4.64 -9.46
C ASN A 39 9.76 -5.07 -9.89
N GLY A 40 10.08 -6.36 -9.82
CA GLY A 40 11.37 -6.87 -10.27
C GLY A 40 11.53 -6.71 -11.78
N ARG A 41 10.51 -7.01 -12.54
CA ARG A 41 10.49 -6.86 -14.00
C ARG A 41 10.63 -5.39 -14.41
N TRP A 42 9.94 -4.51 -13.71
CA TRP A 42 10.06 -3.07 -13.92
C TRP A 42 11.51 -2.60 -13.75
N ALA A 43 12.18 -3.08 -12.69
CA ALA A 43 13.58 -2.72 -12.43
C ALA A 43 14.51 -3.26 -13.51
N GLU A 44 14.33 -4.52 -13.91
CA GLU A 44 15.14 -5.15 -14.98
C GLU A 44 15.01 -4.38 -16.29
N ASN A 45 13.81 -3.92 -16.62
CA ASN A 45 13.58 -3.12 -17.83
C ASN A 45 14.29 -1.76 -17.78
N ARG A 46 14.69 -1.30 -16.60
CA ARG A 46 15.46 -0.07 -16.39
C ARG A 46 16.96 -0.33 -16.23
N GLY A 47 17.40 -1.58 -16.41
CA GLY A 47 18.79 -1.96 -16.23
C GLY A 47 19.21 -2.12 -14.78
N GLU A 48 18.24 -2.21 -13.86
CA GLU A 48 18.49 -2.39 -12.43
C GLU A 48 18.19 -3.82 -12.00
N ASN A 49 18.68 -4.21 -10.82
CA ASN A 49 18.36 -5.53 -10.29
C ASN A 49 16.95 -5.58 -9.71
N ARG A 50 16.42 -6.79 -9.49
CA ARG A 50 15.06 -6.99 -9.00
C ARG A 50 14.83 -6.42 -7.60
N ILE A 51 15.86 -6.42 -6.76
CA ILE A 51 15.79 -5.86 -5.41
C ILE A 51 15.51 -4.35 -5.46
N PHE A 52 16.09 -3.65 -6.41
CA PHE A 52 15.81 -2.23 -6.65
C PHE A 52 14.32 -2.00 -6.93
N GLY A 53 13.69 -2.90 -7.70
CA GLY A 53 12.26 -2.84 -7.97
C GLY A 53 11.42 -3.02 -6.70
N HIS A 54 11.79 -3.96 -5.85
CA HIS A 54 11.10 -4.20 -4.58
C HIS A 54 11.23 -3.00 -3.64
N LEU A 55 12.39 -2.37 -3.59
CA LEU A 55 12.61 -1.17 -2.79
C LEU A 55 11.71 -0.02 -3.26
N ASN A 56 11.58 0.17 -4.57
CA ASN A 56 10.70 1.20 -5.13
C ASN A 56 9.21 0.86 -4.94
N GLY A 57 8.88 -0.40 -4.81
CA GLY A 57 7.52 -0.86 -4.52
C GLY A 57 6.98 -0.35 -3.18
N VAL A 58 7.84 0.02 -2.23
CA VAL A 58 7.43 0.60 -0.94
C VAL A 58 6.65 1.90 -1.14
N GLU A 59 7.06 2.73 -2.09
CA GLU A 59 6.35 3.97 -2.40
C GLU A 59 4.93 3.70 -2.90
N SER A 60 4.76 2.64 -3.69
CA SER A 60 3.44 2.22 -4.16
C SER A 60 2.55 1.76 -3.00
N VAL A 61 3.11 1.03 -2.03
CA VAL A 61 2.39 0.60 -0.82
C VAL A 61 1.93 1.82 -0.03
N ARG A 62 2.83 2.76 0.21
CA ARG A 62 2.52 3.98 0.96
C ARG A 62 1.41 4.77 0.28
N SER A 63 1.51 4.95 -1.03
CA SER A 63 0.50 5.64 -1.83
C SER A 63 -0.86 4.94 -1.76
N ALA A 64 -0.88 3.61 -1.86
CA ALA A 64 -2.12 2.84 -1.78
C ALA A 64 -2.79 2.97 -0.41
N VAL A 65 -2.01 2.89 0.67
CA VAL A 65 -2.53 3.03 2.04
C VAL A 65 -3.09 4.43 2.26
N GLU A 66 -2.36 5.46 1.89
CA GLU A 66 -2.80 6.84 2.06
C GLU A 66 -4.08 7.12 1.27
N THR A 67 -4.13 6.67 0.03
CA THR A 67 -5.31 6.85 -0.81
C THR A 67 -6.52 6.10 -0.25
N ALA A 68 -6.33 4.88 0.23
CA ALA A 68 -7.40 4.10 0.85
C ALA A 68 -7.96 4.82 2.08
N VAL A 69 -7.10 5.34 2.95
CA VAL A 69 -7.51 6.11 4.13
C VAL A 69 -8.29 7.36 3.71
N GLN A 70 -7.76 8.13 2.77
CA GLN A 70 -8.36 9.38 2.33
C GLN A 70 -9.70 9.18 1.63
N SER A 71 -9.86 8.09 0.88
CA SER A 71 -11.09 7.82 0.14
C SER A 71 -12.18 7.11 0.95
N GLY A 72 -11.85 6.62 2.15
CA GLY A 72 -12.84 6.00 3.03
C GLY A 72 -12.95 4.48 2.92
N VAL A 73 -11.99 3.84 2.28
CA VAL A 73 -11.90 2.38 2.25
C VAL A 73 -11.57 1.88 3.65
N ARG A 74 -12.30 0.88 4.13
CA ARG A 74 -12.14 0.37 5.50
C ARG A 74 -11.06 -0.69 5.64
N TYR A 75 -10.92 -1.53 4.61
CA TYR A 75 -10.00 -2.67 4.64
C TYR A 75 -9.18 -2.68 3.36
N LEU A 76 -7.87 -2.80 3.51
CA LEU A 76 -6.94 -2.93 2.40
C LEU A 76 -6.09 -4.17 2.62
N THR A 77 -6.12 -5.09 1.66
CA THR A 77 -5.28 -6.27 1.66
C THR A 77 -4.23 -6.14 0.57
N LEU A 78 -2.97 -6.33 0.97
CA LEU A 78 -1.85 -6.27 0.04
C LEU A 78 -1.20 -7.65 -0.03
N TYR A 79 -1.22 -8.26 -1.22
CA TYR A 79 -0.54 -9.52 -1.48
C TYR A 79 0.90 -9.22 -1.87
N ALA A 80 1.75 -9.08 -0.87
CA ALA A 80 3.16 -8.69 -1.06
C ALA A 80 4.06 -9.91 -1.30
N PHE A 81 3.62 -11.08 -0.87
CA PHE A 81 4.39 -12.31 -0.93
C PHE A 81 3.45 -13.52 -1.15
N SER A 82 3.66 -14.24 -2.24
CA SER A 82 2.84 -15.40 -2.61
C SER A 82 3.69 -16.67 -2.70
N THR A 83 3.04 -17.83 -2.91
CA THR A 83 3.75 -19.10 -3.15
C THR A 83 4.71 -19.02 -4.33
N GLU A 84 4.40 -18.25 -5.34
CA GLU A 84 5.29 -18.04 -6.49
C GLU A 84 6.59 -17.37 -6.10
N ASN A 85 6.56 -16.49 -5.11
CA ASN A 85 7.76 -15.79 -4.64
C ASN A 85 8.76 -16.75 -3.98
N TRP A 86 8.30 -17.85 -3.40
CA TRP A 86 9.20 -18.86 -2.81
C TRP A 86 10.07 -19.57 -3.85
N ASN A 87 9.67 -19.56 -5.12
CA ASN A 87 10.43 -20.15 -6.21
C ASN A 87 11.49 -19.23 -6.79
N ARG A 88 11.60 -18.01 -6.25
CA ARG A 88 12.62 -17.03 -6.65
C ARG A 88 13.95 -17.31 -5.95
N PRO A 89 15.07 -16.73 -6.43
CA PRO A 89 16.36 -16.89 -5.76
C PRO A 89 16.27 -16.53 -4.28
N LYS A 90 16.98 -17.28 -3.45
CA LYS A 90 16.97 -17.10 -1.99
C LYS A 90 17.33 -15.68 -1.56
N GLU A 91 18.27 -15.05 -2.27
CA GLU A 91 18.70 -13.69 -1.99
C GLU A 91 17.57 -12.69 -2.20
N GLU A 92 16.77 -12.88 -3.25
CA GLU A 92 15.60 -12.04 -3.53
C GLU A 92 14.52 -12.24 -2.48
N VAL A 93 14.25 -13.49 -2.09
CA VAL A 93 13.28 -13.81 -1.05
C VAL A 93 13.67 -13.17 0.28
N ALA A 94 14.93 -13.32 0.68
CA ALA A 94 15.46 -12.74 1.92
C ALA A 94 15.33 -11.20 1.89
N ALA A 95 15.73 -10.58 0.79
CA ALA A 95 15.66 -9.13 0.64
C ALA A 95 14.20 -8.64 0.70
N LEU A 96 13.28 -9.36 0.07
CA LEU A 96 11.85 -9.01 0.09
C LEU A 96 11.28 -9.11 1.51
N MET A 97 11.60 -10.17 2.24
CA MET A 97 11.16 -10.35 3.62
C MET A 97 11.71 -9.27 4.55
N ASP A 98 13.00 -8.94 4.42
CA ASP A 98 13.62 -7.86 5.19
C ASP A 98 12.95 -6.52 4.89
N LEU A 99 12.64 -6.26 3.62
CA LEU A 99 11.98 -5.04 3.20
C LEU A 99 10.58 -4.93 3.80
N LEU A 100 9.81 -6.01 3.79
CA LEU A 100 8.47 -6.05 4.38
C LEU A 100 8.51 -5.76 5.88
N VAL A 101 9.41 -6.39 6.61
CA VAL A 101 9.57 -6.18 8.05
C VAL A 101 9.99 -4.73 8.34
N SER A 102 10.99 -4.22 7.62
CA SER A 102 11.47 -2.86 7.80
C SER A 102 10.37 -1.82 7.52
N THR A 103 9.60 -2.04 6.45
CA THR A 103 8.50 -1.14 6.09
C THR A 103 7.41 -1.13 7.16
N LEU A 104 7.03 -2.29 7.68
CA LEU A 104 6.03 -2.38 8.74
C LEU A 104 6.49 -1.66 10.01
N VAL A 105 7.76 -1.82 10.39
CA VAL A 105 8.32 -1.17 11.58
C VAL A 105 8.34 0.36 11.40
N GLN A 106 8.78 0.83 10.23
CA GLN A 106 8.87 2.27 9.96
C GLN A 106 7.50 2.96 9.90
N GLU A 107 6.51 2.28 9.33
CA GLU A 107 5.20 2.87 9.08
C GLU A 107 4.20 2.64 10.23
N MET A 108 4.54 1.78 11.18
CA MET A 108 3.60 1.36 12.23
C MET A 108 3.05 2.52 13.05
N ASP A 109 3.92 3.42 13.50
CA ASP A 109 3.50 4.57 14.31
C ASP A 109 2.64 5.54 13.52
N ASP A 110 3.02 5.83 12.28
CA ASP A 110 2.29 6.74 11.41
C ASP A 110 0.92 6.17 11.04
N LEU A 111 0.86 4.90 10.68
CA LEU A 111 -0.41 4.21 10.38
C LEU A 111 -1.33 4.19 11.60
N ASN A 112 -0.78 3.95 12.78
CA ASN A 112 -1.52 3.92 14.03
C ASN A 112 -2.14 5.29 14.33
N LYS A 113 -1.40 6.37 14.12
CA LYS A 113 -1.88 7.75 14.28
C LYS A 113 -3.02 8.08 13.32
N LYS A 114 -3.02 7.46 12.14
CA LYS A 114 -4.06 7.64 11.12
C LYS A 114 -5.26 6.72 11.32
N GLY A 115 -5.31 5.96 12.40
CA GLY A 115 -6.38 5.02 12.68
C GLY A 115 -6.32 3.73 11.88
N VAL A 116 -5.19 3.42 11.27
CA VAL A 116 -4.94 2.18 10.55
C VAL A 116 -4.43 1.11 11.51
N ARG A 117 -4.96 -0.10 11.40
CA ARG A 117 -4.59 -1.23 12.25
C ARG A 117 -4.16 -2.43 11.43
#